data_0f1ee6602d119ef482b00d79ae9cb559
#
_entry.id   0f1ee6602d119ef482b00d79ae9cb559
#
_cell.length_a   1.000
_cell.length_b   1.000
_cell.length_c   1.000
_cell.angle_alpha   90.00
_cell.angle_beta   90.00
_cell.angle_gamma   90.00
#
_symmetry.space_group_name_H-M   'P 1'
#
loop_
_entity.id
_entity.type
_entity.pdbx_description
1 polymer ?
#
loop_
_entity_poly.entity_id
_entity_poly.type
_entity_poly.pdbx_seq_one_letter_code
_entity_poly.pdbx_strand_id
1 'polypeptide(L)'
;VLVTAEVAEDTGYNGTTVTREITIGKAQTPEVSVAAPKIAPVPADAPEEVKAIANLLEKNAPKITGLDTVTADLIRETENGDVIVKTGEDQTISGAEAKEKLKKEGVDTAGKKVRLVVEPYMSVEVKGVAEKQGVNVITFEITALYNVKATTAGKNETMQEEGTGRNTVLIGTAIPQKVGIPVTITLPLPADYPTEDLFIRHLLHSGKIAYYPVTVKKTQGSVMAEFVNKDGFSTFELLSDSRKGTVAFDNGVGERSYTLEQMDAALPTVSKDGAVFKGWKINGTLYTTVNEALLDVLDQAEGHRVTAQAVLESSSPATPDNPKEDSSSGSGSDGDTDWNVTRNAWETKNVNGVVRWRYYGSDGRCVSNAWKQLPYKETMFWYHFGADGYMDTGWFKDADGNWYYLDPVSDGAQGTMKTGWLKDADGNWYYLNPVSDGTRGAMKTGWLKDADGS
;
A
#
# COMPACT_ATOMS: atom_id res chain seq x y z
N VAL A 1 9.63 -3.99 -39.53
CA VAL A 1 9.06 -5.35 -39.40
C VAL A 1 8.30 -5.66 -40.69
N LEU A 2 8.59 -6.79 -41.27
CA LEU A 2 7.86 -7.30 -42.44
C LEU A 2 6.66 -8.12 -41.92
N VAL A 3 5.45 -7.66 -42.22
CA VAL A 3 4.23 -8.39 -41.91
C VAL A 3 3.69 -8.99 -43.19
N THR A 4 3.61 -10.31 -43.26
CA THR A 4 3.06 -11.06 -44.38
C THR A 4 1.72 -11.65 -43.95
N ALA A 5 0.67 -11.32 -44.64
CA ALA A 5 -0.63 -11.97 -44.50
C ALA A 5 -0.87 -12.88 -45.72
N GLU A 6 -1.14 -14.14 -45.45
CA GLU A 6 -1.49 -15.13 -46.48
C GLU A 6 -2.98 -15.46 -46.36
N VAL A 7 -3.70 -15.34 -47.47
CA VAL A 7 -5.06 -15.86 -47.56
C VAL A 7 -4.97 -17.20 -48.30
N ALA A 8 -5.33 -18.26 -47.60
CA ALA A 8 -5.36 -19.59 -48.22
C ALA A 8 -6.37 -19.66 -49.36
N GLU A 9 -6.08 -20.46 -50.40
CA GLU A 9 -7.05 -20.79 -51.46
C GLU A 9 -8.24 -21.52 -50.84
N ASP A 10 -9.44 -20.99 -51.09
CA ASP A 10 -10.70 -21.67 -50.82
C ASP A 10 -11.50 -21.71 -52.12
N THR A 11 -12.49 -22.62 -52.20
CA THR A 11 -13.31 -22.85 -53.41
C THR A 11 -14.06 -21.57 -53.84
N GLY A 12 -13.42 -20.77 -54.68
CA GLY A 12 -13.95 -19.51 -55.22
C GLY A 12 -13.03 -18.31 -55.11
N TYR A 13 -11.89 -18.41 -54.44
CA TYR A 13 -10.89 -17.33 -54.36
C TYR A 13 -9.49 -17.86 -54.63
N ASN A 14 -8.76 -17.20 -55.51
CA ASN A 14 -7.33 -17.45 -55.68
C ASN A 14 -6.58 -16.93 -54.45
N GLY A 15 -5.77 -17.78 -53.84
CA GLY A 15 -4.89 -17.39 -52.75
C GLY A 15 -4.02 -16.20 -53.13
N THR A 16 -3.86 -15.24 -52.26
CA THR A 16 -2.98 -14.11 -52.47
C THR A 16 -2.13 -13.85 -51.25
N THR A 17 -0.88 -13.51 -51.45
CA THR A 17 0.07 -13.10 -50.43
C THR A 17 0.26 -11.59 -50.52
N VAL A 18 -0.07 -10.83 -49.48
CA VAL A 18 0.17 -9.41 -49.40
C VAL A 18 1.27 -9.17 -48.35
N THR A 19 2.41 -8.70 -48.83
CA THR A 19 3.50 -8.27 -47.93
C THR A 19 3.51 -6.75 -47.84
N ARG A 20 3.45 -6.23 -46.62
CA ARG A 20 3.56 -4.82 -46.37
C ARG A 20 4.71 -4.55 -45.41
N GLU A 21 5.62 -3.70 -45.81
CA GLU A 21 6.64 -3.21 -44.90
C GLU A 21 6.02 -2.17 -43.95
N ILE A 22 5.95 -2.53 -42.68
CA ILE A 22 5.57 -1.57 -41.62
C ILE A 22 6.86 -1.09 -40.99
N THR A 23 7.24 0.12 -41.30
CA THR A 23 8.31 0.79 -40.56
C THR A 23 7.73 1.22 -39.21
N ILE A 24 7.96 0.42 -38.18
CA ILE A 24 7.72 0.83 -36.81
C ILE A 24 8.80 1.85 -36.49
N GLY A 25 8.45 3.11 -36.59
CA GLY A 25 9.28 4.19 -36.06
C GLY A 25 9.58 3.87 -34.61
N LYS A 26 10.87 3.84 -34.23
CA LYS A 26 11.24 3.63 -32.83
C LYS A 26 10.59 4.76 -32.03
N ALA A 27 9.60 4.44 -31.21
CA ALA A 27 8.97 5.38 -30.32
C ALA A 27 10.07 6.16 -29.57
N GLN A 28 9.94 7.46 -29.50
CA GLN A 28 10.83 8.24 -28.63
C GLN A 28 10.46 7.88 -27.21
N THR A 29 11.19 6.96 -26.61
CA THR A 29 11.07 6.64 -25.18
C THR A 29 11.27 7.95 -24.44
N PRO A 30 10.29 8.40 -23.63
CA PRO A 30 10.48 9.58 -22.79
C PRO A 30 11.72 9.41 -21.95
N GLU A 31 12.41 10.48 -21.71
CA GLU A 31 13.60 10.45 -20.88
C GLU A 31 13.19 10.60 -19.43
N VAL A 32 13.57 9.62 -18.62
CA VAL A 32 13.46 9.71 -17.17
C VAL A 32 14.83 10.13 -16.65
N SER A 33 14.87 11.26 -15.96
CA SER A 33 16.08 11.80 -15.34
C SER A 33 15.81 12.04 -13.88
N VAL A 34 16.36 11.20 -13.00
CA VAL A 34 16.18 11.34 -11.55
C VAL A 34 16.83 12.62 -11.07
N ALA A 35 16.03 13.53 -10.52
CA ALA A 35 16.52 14.78 -9.96
C ALA A 35 17.04 14.61 -8.52
N ALA A 36 17.85 15.55 -8.07
CA ALA A 36 18.33 15.57 -6.69
C ALA A 36 17.17 15.63 -5.69
N PRO A 37 17.27 14.95 -4.54
CA PRO A 37 16.29 15.07 -3.48
C PRO A 37 16.10 16.52 -3.03
N LYS A 38 14.87 16.85 -2.66
CA LYS A 38 14.53 18.16 -2.10
C LYS A 38 14.31 18.02 -0.60
N ILE A 39 15.01 18.83 0.18
CA ILE A 39 14.79 18.94 1.61
C ILE A 39 13.79 20.07 1.84
N ALA A 40 12.72 19.76 2.56
CA ALA A 40 11.73 20.78 2.90
C ALA A 40 12.33 21.79 3.89
N PRO A 41 12.07 23.09 3.74
CA PRO A 41 12.58 24.09 4.65
C PRO A 41 12.00 23.89 6.05
N VAL A 42 12.85 23.98 7.06
CA VAL A 42 12.45 23.88 8.45
C VAL A 42 11.99 25.26 8.96
N PRO A 43 10.85 25.35 9.68
CA PRO A 43 10.39 26.60 10.30
C PRO A 43 11.47 27.22 11.20
N ALA A 44 11.53 28.55 11.27
CA ALA A 44 12.52 29.26 12.07
C ALA A 44 12.41 28.97 13.58
N ASP A 45 11.21 28.67 14.05
CA ASP A 45 10.86 28.33 15.41
C ASP A 45 10.93 26.82 15.73
N ALA A 46 11.38 25.99 14.77
CA ALA A 46 11.54 24.57 15.01
C ALA A 46 12.63 24.28 16.05
N PRO A 47 12.53 23.15 16.78
CA PRO A 47 13.55 22.69 17.70
C PRO A 47 14.94 22.59 17.07
N GLU A 48 15.99 22.84 17.84
CA GLU A 48 17.38 22.81 17.32
C GLU A 48 17.79 21.43 16.81
N GLU A 49 17.28 20.36 17.41
CA GLU A 49 17.48 18.98 16.97
C GLU A 49 16.92 18.75 15.57
N VAL A 50 15.74 19.29 15.27
CA VAL A 50 15.11 19.19 13.94
C VAL A 50 15.93 19.97 12.92
N LYS A 51 16.38 21.19 13.27
CA LYS A 51 17.27 22.01 12.42
C LYS A 51 18.60 21.30 12.14
N ALA A 52 19.17 20.66 13.16
CA ALA A 52 20.43 19.92 13.03
C ALA A 52 20.30 18.75 12.03
N ILE A 53 19.20 18.00 12.09
CA ILE A 53 18.92 16.91 11.12
C ILE A 53 18.70 17.47 9.72
N ALA A 54 17.92 18.53 9.55
CA ALA A 54 17.71 19.16 8.24
C ALA A 54 19.03 19.65 7.61
N ASN A 55 19.86 20.32 8.38
CA ASN A 55 21.22 20.73 7.95
C ASN A 55 22.11 19.54 7.55
N LEU A 56 21.97 18.41 8.27
CA LEU A 56 22.67 17.18 7.95
C LEU A 56 22.22 16.61 6.59
N LEU A 57 20.91 16.63 6.32
CA LEU A 57 20.34 16.21 5.03
C LEU A 57 20.80 17.11 3.89
N GLU A 58 20.88 18.42 4.09
CA GLU A 58 21.38 19.36 3.09
C GLU A 58 22.87 19.16 2.80
N LYS A 59 23.67 18.93 3.85
CA LYS A 59 25.11 18.72 3.71
C LYS A 59 25.44 17.36 3.08
N ASN A 60 24.70 16.33 3.43
CA ASN A 60 24.89 14.97 2.94
C ASN A 60 23.57 14.49 2.31
N ALA A 61 23.32 14.91 1.09
CA ALA A 61 22.04 14.67 0.43
C ALA A 61 21.61 13.19 0.52
N PRO A 62 20.36 12.92 0.94
CA PRO A 62 19.79 11.58 0.88
C PRO A 62 19.77 11.07 -0.57
N LYS A 63 19.64 9.76 -0.75
CA LYS A 63 19.59 9.14 -2.07
C LYS A 63 18.40 8.22 -2.18
N ILE A 64 17.89 8.09 -3.39
CA ILE A 64 16.87 7.10 -3.75
C ILE A 64 17.28 6.43 -5.05
N THR A 65 17.21 5.10 -5.08
CA THR A 65 17.48 4.30 -6.28
C THR A 65 16.27 3.44 -6.64
N GLY A 66 16.05 3.22 -7.93
CA GLY A 66 14.88 2.51 -8.45
C GLY A 66 13.70 3.41 -8.80
N LEU A 67 13.78 4.72 -8.53
CA LEU A 67 12.71 5.66 -8.81
C LEU A 67 12.51 5.89 -10.32
N ASP A 68 13.57 5.80 -11.10
CA ASP A 68 13.54 5.85 -12.56
C ASP A 68 12.70 4.71 -13.16
N THR A 69 12.86 3.50 -12.65
CA THR A 69 12.10 2.32 -13.11
C THR A 69 10.61 2.49 -12.83
N VAL A 70 10.25 2.94 -11.63
CA VAL A 70 8.85 3.21 -11.25
C VAL A 70 8.25 4.30 -12.12
N THR A 71 9.03 5.33 -12.44
CA THR A 71 8.56 6.46 -13.24
C THR A 71 8.32 6.07 -14.69
N ALA A 72 9.09 5.12 -15.23
CA ALA A 72 8.90 4.64 -16.59
C ALA A 72 7.49 4.08 -16.83
N ASP A 73 6.86 3.50 -15.80
CA ASP A 73 5.49 2.96 -15.90
C ASP A 73 4.40 4.03 -16.05
N LEU A 74 4.72 5.29 -15.74
CA LEU A 74 3.80 6.42 -15.91
C LEU A 74 3.71 6.91 -17.35
N ILE A 75 4.60 6.43 -18.21
CA ILE A 75 4.78 6.91 -19.55
C ILE A 75 4.20 5.91 -20.53
N ARG A 76 3.33 6.36 -21.41
CA ARG A 76 2.69 5.54 -22.44
C ARG A 76 2.77 6.19 -23.80
N GLU A 77 2.87 5.39 -24.82
CA GLU A 77 2.71 5.80 -26.21
C GLU A 77 1.28 5.45 -26.66
N THR A 78 0.62 6.41 -27.31
CA THR A 78 -0.69 6.20 -27.89
C THR A 78 -0.57 5.49 -29.24
N GLU A 79 -1.66 4.94 -29.75
CA GLU A 79 -1.71 4.29 -31.07
C GLU A 79 -1.27 5.22 -32.21
N ASN A 80 -1.40 6.52 -32.04
CA ASN A 80 -0.97 7.53 -33.01
C ASN A 80 0.51 7.95 -32.85
N GLY A 81 1.25 7.32 -31.96
CA GLY A 81 2.66 7.63 -31.69
C GLY A 81 2.88 8.89 -30.85
N ASP A 82 1.84 9.45 -30.25
CA ASP A 82 2.00 10.52 -29.28
C ASP A 82 2.39 9.96 -27.92
N VAL A 83 3.16 10.71 -27.13
CA VAL A 83 3.58 10.30 -25.80
C VAL A 83 2.73 11.00 -24.76
N ILE A 84 2.20 10.23 -23.82
CA ILE A 84 1.46 10.76 -22.68
C ILE A 84 2.15 10.38 -21.37
N VAL A 85 2.10 11.28 -20.39
CA VAL A 85 2.54 11.04 -19.02
C VAL A 85 1.31 11.05 -18.12
N LYS A 86 1.07 9.95 -17.43
CA LYS A 86 -0.04 9.82 -16.49
C LYS A 86 0.27 10.63 -15.23
N THR A 87 -0.58 11.60 -14.87
CA THR A 87 -0.39 12.52 -13.75
C THR A 87 -1.40 12.30 -12.61
N GLY A 88 -2.39 11.45 -12.82
CA GLY A 88 -3.43 11.10 -11.86
C GLY A 88 -4.17 9.86 -12.32
N GLU A 89 -5.29 9.53 -11.69
CA GLU A 89 -6.11 8.38 -12.12
C GLU A 89 -6.63 8.59 -13.54
N ASP A 90 -7.14 9.80 -13.83
CA ASP A 90 -7.71 10.18 -15.13
C ASP A 90 -7.01 11.40 -15.75
N GLN A 91 -5.87 11.82 -15.22
CA GLN A 91 -5.14 12.98 -15.72
C GLN A 91 -3.87 12.56 -16.44
N THR A 92 -3.66 13.15 -17.61
CA THR A 92 -2.48 12.92 -18.44
C THR A 92 -1.93 14.25 -18.97
N ILE A 93 -0.64 14.25 -19.26
CA ILE A 93 0.02 15.33 -20.04
C ILE A 93 0.43 14.71 -21.37
N SER A 94 -0.08 15.25 -22.46
CA SER A 94 0.24 14.81 -23.83
C SER A 94 1.34 15.68 -24.48
N GLY A 95 2.00 15.12 -25.50
CA GLY A 95 2.94 15.86 -26.32
C GLY A 95 2.31 17.06 -27.03
N ALA A 96 1.04 16.94 -27.41
CA ALA A 96 0.29 18.04 -28.07
C ALA A 96 0.06 19.22 -27.11
N GLU A 97 -0.41 18.96 -25.87
CA GLU A 97 -0.57 19.98 -24.82
C GLU A 97 0.77 20.64 -24.47
N ALA A 98 1.82 19.83 -24.39
CA ALA A 98 3.16 20.32 -24.14
C ALA A 98 3.65 21.28 -25.22
N LYS A 99 3.36 21.00 -26.50
CA LYS A 99 3.70 21.85 -27.61
C LYS A 99 2.98 23.20 -27.55
N GLU A 100 1.70 23.20 -27.21
CA GLU A 100 0.94 24.43 -27.07
C GLU A 100 1.44 25.28 -25.89
N LYS A 101 1.82 24.65 -24.77
CA LYS A 101 2.38 25.37 -23.64
C LYS A 101 3.76 25.97 -23.97
N LEU A 102 4.64 25.24 -24.67
CA LEU A 102 5.90 25.74 -25.16
C LEU A 102 5.71 27.00 -26.02
N LYS A 103 4.75 26.98 -26.97
CA LYS A 103 4.44 28.15 -27.80
C LYS A 103 3.97 29.34 -26.97
N LYS A 104 3.08 29.13 -25.99
CA LYS A 104 2.61 30.20 -25.09
C LYS A 104 3.74 30.84 -24.30
N GLU A 105 4.75 30.07 -23.95
CA GLU A 105 5.96 30.54 -23.25
C GLU A 105 7.03 31.11 -24.21
N GLY A 106 6.71 31.27 -25.49
CA GLY A 106 7.60 31.89 -26.48
C GLY A 106 8.69 30.95 -27.02
N VAL A 107 8.58 29.65 -26.80
CA VAL A 107 9.53 28.67 -27.34
C VAL A 107 9.22 28.42 -28.82
N ASP A 108 10.23 28.52 -29.69
CA ASP A 108 10.10 28.14 -31.09
C ASP A 108 9.93 26.62 -31.23
N THR A 109 8.75 26.21 -31.69
CA THR A 109 8.40 24.82 -31.95
C THR A 109 8.27 24.48 -33.45
N ALA A 110 8.51 25.45 -34.34
CA ALA A 110 8.36 25.27 -35.78
C ALA A 110 9.37 24.23 -36.31
N GLY A 111 8.89 23.16 -36.92
CA GLY A 111 9.74 22.11 -37.45
C GLY A 111 10.53 21.29 -36.40
N LYS A 112 10.36 21.60 -35.12
CA LYS A 112 11.06 20.91 -34.04
C LYS A 112 10.17 19.83 -33.39
N LYS A 113 10.80 18.72 -32.98
CA LYS A 113 10.14 17.70 -32.19
C LYS A 113 10.06 18.16 -30.73
N VAL A 114 8.88 18.02 -30.13
CA VAL A 114 8.68 18.23 -28.70
C VAL A 114 8.90 16.91 -27.97
N ARG A 115 9.67 16.95 -26.90
CA ARG A 115 9.92 15.83 -26.01
C ARG A 115 9.36 16.14 -24.63
N LEU A 116 8.84 15.12 -23.97
CA LEU A 116 8.53 15.12 -22.55
C LEU A 116 9.70 14.50 -21.78
N VAL A 117 10.12 15.19 -20.73
CA VAL A 117 11.13 14.70 -19.79
C VAL A 117 10.46 14.62 -18.43
N VAL A 118 10.49 13.44 -17.83
CA VAL A 118 9.95 13.20 -16.49
C VAL A 118 11.11 13.16 -15.50
N GLU A 119 11.04 14.02 -14.51
CA GLU A 119 12.07 14.15 -13.48
C GLU A 119 11.52 13.73 -12.13
N PRO A 120 11.62 12.44 -11.77
CA PRO A 120 11.26 11.99 -10.44
C PRO A 120 12.30 12.45 -9.40
N TYR A 121 11.81 12.77 -8.23
CA TYR A 121 12.65 13.12 -7.08
C TYR A 121 11.98 12.70 -5.76
N MET A 122 12.81 12.60 -4.74
CA MET A 122 12.36 12.40 -3.37
C MET A 122 12.29 13.74 -2.65
N SER A 123 11.18 14.02 -1.98
CA SER A 123 11.06 15.11 -1.02
C SER A 123 11.18 14.55 0.39
N VAL A 124 11.98 15.18 1.23
CA VAL A 124 12.18 14.78 2.63
C VAL A 124 11.93 15.98 3.53
N GLU A 125 11.02 15.82 4.47
CA GLU A 125 10.75 16.79 5.53
C GLU A 125 11.07 16.16 6.90
N VAL A 126 11.84 16.86 7.74
CA VAL A 126 12.09 16.43 9.12
C VAL A 126 10.93 16.90 9.98
N LYS A 127 10.12 15.97 10.47
CA LYS A 127 8.92 16.26 11.29
C LYS A 127 9.22 16.38 12.76
N GLY A 128 10.24 15.71 13.26
CA GLY A 128 10.58 15.74 14.68
C GLY A 128 11.77 14.86 15.04
N VAL A 129 12.30 15.14 16.21
CA VAL A 129 13.24 14.29 16.93
C VAL A 129 12.68 14.13 18.35
N ALA A 130 12.48 12.91 18.79
CA ALA A 130 11.93 12.60 20.11
C ALA A 130 12.73 11.48 20.76
N GLU A 131 12.97 11.58 22.06
CA GLU A 131 13.52 10.49 22.83
C GLU A 131 12.39 9.55 23.28
N LYS A 132 12.51 8.28 22.94
CA LYS A 132 11.61 7.21 23.40
C LYS A 132 12.45 6.10 24.02
N GLN A 133 12.24 5.83 25.32
CA GLN A 133 12.95 4.78 26.07
C GLN A 133 14.49 4.86 25.96
N GLY A 134 15.02 6.09 26.01
CA GLY A 134 16.46 6.33 25.92
C GLY A 134 17.05 6.30 24.50
N VAL A 135 16.20 6.18 23.47
CA VAL A 135 16.60 6.19 22.07
C VAL A 135 16.00 7.39 21.34
N ASN A 136 16.83 8.10 20.59
CA ASN A 136 16.37 9.18 19.72
C ASN A 136 15.65 8.60 18.49
N VAL A 137 14.38 8.94 18.33
CA VAL A 137 13.57 8.62 17.15
C VAL A 137 13.53 9.85 16.25
N ILE A 138 14.00 9.71 15.01
CA ILE A 138 13.95 10.78 14.01
C ILE A 138 12.79 10.50 13.08
N THR A 139 11.84 11.45 13.01
CA THR A 139 10.65 11.33 12.18
C THR A 139 10.80 12.13 10.91
N PHE A 140 10.60 11.48 9.77
CA PHE A 140 10.62 12.07 8.43
C PHE A 140 9.28 11.88 7.74
N GLU A 141 8.85 12.88 7.00
CA GLU A 141 7.86 12.69 5.92
C GLU A 141 8.64 12.56 4.62
N ILE A 142 8.52 11.41 3.96
CA ILE A 142 9.20 11.15 2.69
C ILE A 142 8.14 10.97 1.62
N THR A 143 8.26 11.69 0.51
CA THR A 143 7.33 11.63 -0.61
C THR A 143 8.10 11.45 -1.91
N ALA A 144 7.64 10.56 -2.78
CA ALA A 144 8.10 10.50 -4.16
C ALA A 144 7.23 11.42 -5.02
N LEU A 145 7.87 12.31 -5.73
CA LEU A 145 7.25 13.30 -6.60
C LEU A 145 7.94 13.27 -7.96
N TYR A 146 7.29 13.81 -8.98
CA TYR A 146 7.94 14.06 -10.26
C TYR A 146 7.48 15.38 -10.88
N ASN A 147 8.37 15.95 -11.68
CA ASN A 147 8.07 17.06 -12.56
C ASN A 147 8.00 16.56 -14.00
N VAL A 148 7.22 17.23 -14.81
CA VAL A 148 7.18 17.00 -16.25
C VAL A 148 7.63 18.27 -16.97
N LYS A 149 8.69 18.16 -17.74
CA LYS A 149 9.21 19.23 -18.60
C LYS A 149 8.91 18.92 -20.06
N ALA A 150 8.56 19.94 -20.82
CA ALA A 150 8.52 19.85 -22.27
C ALA A 150 9.75 20.56 -22.84
N THR A 151 10.40 19.96 -23.83
CA THR A 151 11.58 20.56 -24.47
C THR A 151 11.59 20.33 -25.97
N THR A 152 12.19 21.27 -26.70
CA THR A 152 12.55 21.15 -28.13
C THR A 152 14.01 20.75 -28.33
N ALA A 153 14.79 20.60 -27.27
CA ALA A 153 16.19 20.15 -27.33
C ALA A 153 16.31 18.69 -27.78
N GLY A 154 17.31 18.40 -28.56
CA GLY A 154 17.71 17.02 -28.90
C GLY A 154 18.25 16.27 -27.69
N LYS A 155 18.35 14.90 -27.80
CA LYS A 155 18.86 14.06 -26.69
C LYS A 155 20.26 14.45 -26.19
N ASN A 156 21.08 15.01 -27.06
CA ASN A 156 22.46 15.42 -26.79
C ASN A 156 22.62 16.94 -26.62
N GLU A 157 21.52 17.70 -26.64
CA GLU A 157 21.53 19.14 -26.45
C GLU A 157 21.23 19.49 -25.01
N THR A 158 21.89 20.51 -24.48
CA THR A 158 21.65 21.01 -23.13
C THR A 158 20.23 21.62 -23.07
N MET A 159 19.47 21.20 -22.06
CA MET A 159 18.17 21.79 -21.75
C MET A 159 18.40 23.17 -21.12
N GLN A 160 17.98 24.24 -21.82
CA GLN A 160 18.05 25.63 -21.33
C GLN A 160 16.69 25.98 -20.71
N GLU A 161 16.69 26.40 -19.47
CA GLU A 161 15.45 26.70 -18.70
C GLU A 161 15.17 28.21 -18.62
N GLU A 162 16.20 29.08 -18.74
CA GLU A 162 16.04 30.52 -18.58
C GLU A 162 16.89 31.30 -19.62
N GLY A 163 16.35 32.43 -20.11
CA GLY A 163 17.04 33.38 -20.96
C GLY A 163 16.54 33.44 -22.41
N THR A 164 17.21 34.26 -23.22
CA THR A 164 17.00 34.38 -24.68
C THR A 164 17.51 33.12 -25.37
N GLY A 165 16.63 32.17 -25.58
CA GLY A 165 16.97 30.87 -26.12
C GLY A 165 16.37 29.69 -25.34
N ARG A 166 15.39 29.98 -24.49
CA ARG A 166 14.62 28.94 -23.76
C ARG A 166 14.13 27.87 -24.73
N ASN A 167 14.44 26.61 -24.46
CA ASN A 167 13.96 25.47 -25.22
C ASN A 167 13.17 24.46 -24.34
N THR A 168 13.01 24.77 -23.06
CA THR A 168 12.38 23.90 -22.05
C THR A 168 11.39 24.70 -21.21
N VAL A 169 10.23 24.10 -20.94
CA VAL A 169 9.18 24.62 -20.06
C VAL A 169 8.71 23.55 -19.10
N LEU A 170 8.51 23.93 -17.85
CA LEU A 170 7.91 23.08 -16.83
C LEU A 170 6.39 23.03 -17.02
N ILE A 171 5.83 21.85 -17.24
CA ILE A 171 4.40 21.65 -17.53
C ILE A 171 3.64 20.94 -16.44
N GLY A 172 4.31 20.19 -15.61
CA GLY A 172 3.76 19.56 -14.39
C GLY A 172 4.76 19.66 -13.27
N THR A 173 4.30 19.94 -12.04
CA THR A 173 5.14 20.18 -10.87
C THR A 173 4.68 19.38 -9.68
N ALA A 174 5.63 18.77 -8.95
CA ALA A 174 5.39 18.11 -7.67
C ALA A 174 4.21 17.13 -7.70
N ILE A 175 4.12 16.38 -8.80
CA ILE A 175 3.04 15.41 -8.99
C ILE A 175 3.37 14.19 -8.12
N PRO A 176 2.44 13.74 -7.23
CA PRO A 176 2.68 12.57 -6.38
C PRO A 176 2.84 11.30 -7.20
N GLN A 177 3.82 10.49 -6.83
CA GLN A 177 4.08 9.20 -7.45
C GLN A 177 3.70 8.05 -6.52
N LYS A 178 2.80 7.17 -6.98
CA LYS A 178 2.56 5.89 -6.32
C LYS A 178 3.69 4.93 -6.70
N VAL A 179 4.37 4.37 -5.72
CA VAL A 179 5.45 3.41 -5.94
C VAL A 179 4.88 2.00 -5.77
N GLY A 180 4.91 1.22 -6.83
CA GLY A 180 4.44 -0.18 -6.85
C GLY A 180 5.55 -1.22 -6.77
N ILE A 181 6.82 -0.78 -6.77
CA ILE A 181 8.00 -1.65 -6.68
C ILE A 181 8.94 -1.17 -5.58
N PRO A 182 9.81 -2.05 -5.04
CA PRO A 182 10.79 -1.66 -4.03
C PRO A 182 11.77 -0.60 -4.54
N VAL A 183 12.01 0.42 -3.71
CA VAL A 183 13.04 1.44 -3.92
C VAL A 183 13.98 1.45 -2.72
N THR A 184 15.28 1.71 -2.98
CA THR A 184 16.25 1.83 -1.89
C THR A 184 16.43 3.29 -1.51
N ILE A 185 16.25 3.60 -0.24
CA ILE A 185 16.42 4.94 0.34
C ILE A 185 17.65 4.94 1.23
N THR A 186 18.46 5.99 1.12
CA THR A 186 19.65 6.18 1.94
C THR A 186 19.57 7.56 2.60
N LEU A 187 19.62 7.60 3.92
CA LEU A 187 19.57 8.83 4.74
C LEU A 187 20.89 8.99 5.50
N PRO A 188 21.44 10.20 5.66
CA PRO A 188 22.59 10.41 6.52
C PRO A 188 22.20 10.28 8.00
N LEU A 189 23.08 9.69 8.79
CA LEU A 189 22.95 9.57 10.24
C LEU A 189 23.76 10.66 10.95
N PRO A 190 23.28 11.20 12.09
CA PRO A 190 24.12 11.97 13.00
C PRO A 190 25.34 11.18 13.45
N ALA A 191 26.43 11.87 13.75
CA ALA A 191 27.71 11.21 14.07
C ALA A 191 27.67 10.36 15.36
N ASP A 192 26.81 10.75 16.28
CA ASP A 192 26.58 10.12 17.59
C ASP A 192 25.37 9.18 17.62
N TYR A 193 24.69 9.00 16.46
CA TYR A 193 23.54 8.12 16.37
C TYR A 193 23.94 6.65 16.46
N PRO A 194 23.16 5.78 17.14
CA PRO A 194 23.42 4.35 17.16
C PRO A 194 23.60 3.78 15.75
N THR A 195 24.46 2.80 15.58
CA THR A 195 24.70 2.15 14.28
C THR A 195 24.34 0.66 14.29
N GLU A 196 23.83 0.16 15.40
CA GLU A 196 23.38 -1.22 15.59
C GLU A 196 21.90 -1.25 15.90
N ASP A 197 21.26 -2.36 15.57
CA ASP A 197 19.82 -2.61 15.78
C ASP A 197 18.93 -1.46 15.25
N LEU A 198 19.27 -0.94 14.06
CA LEU A 198 18.55 0.15 13.43
C LEU A 198 17.39 -0.38 12.58
N PHE A 199 16.25 0.29 12.72
CA PHE A 199 15.05 0.02 11.95
C PHE A 199 14.42 1.32 11.44
N ILE A 200 13.73 1.21 10.34
CA ILE A 200 12.72 2.18 9.93
C ILE A 200 11.36 1.64 10.31
N ARG A 201 10.61 2.41 11.07
CA ARG A 201 9.17 2.23 11.31
C ARG A 201 8.41 3.12 10.34
N HIS A 202 7.75 2.52 9.36
CA HIS A 202 7.00 3.22 8.33
C HIS A 202 5.52 3.24 8.70
N LEU A 203 4.97 4.41 8.98
CA LEU A 203 3.56 4.61 9.29
C LEU A 203 2.79 4.77 7.99
N LEU A 204 2.26 3.68 7.48
CA LEU A 204 1.54 3.66 6.21
C LEU A 204 0.25 4.48 6.27
N HIS A 205 -0.13 5.12 5.18
CA HIS A 205 -1.45 5.78 5.03
C HIS A 205 -2.61 4.82 5.36
N SER A 206 -2.36 3.54 5.24
CA SER A 206 -3.29 2.48 5.63
C SER A 206 -3.45 2.34 7.15
N GLY A 207 -2.70 3.07 7.99
CA GLY A 207 -2.62 2.91 9.45
C GLY A 207 -1.87 1.65 9.89
N LYS A 208 -1.41 0.80 8.95
CA LYS A 208 -0.48 -0.28 9.26
C LYS A 208 0.91 0.31 9.50
N ILE A 209 1.72 -0.41 10.26
CA ILE A 209 3.12 -0.10 10.48
C ILE A 209 3.94 -1.19 9.80
N ALA A 210 4.89 -0.79 8.96
CA ALA A 210 5.89 -1.69 8.41
C ALA A 210 7.25 -1.40 9.04
N TYR A 211 8.05 -2.44 9.27
CA TYR A 211 9.40 -2.32 9.82
C TYR A 211 10.40 -2.78 8.78
N TYR A 212 11.39 -1.95 8.50
CA TYR A 212 12.47 -2.29 7.58
C TYR A 212 13.81 -2.29 8.32
N PRO A 213 14.59 -3.36 8.22
CA PRO A 213 15.95 -3.38 8.76
C PRO A 213 16.80 -2.34 8.01
N VAL A 214 17.69 -1.69 8.74
CA VAL A 214 18.59 -0.67 8.21
C VAL A 214 20.00 -1.24 8.08
N THR A 215 20.59 -1.07 6.91
CA THR A 215 22.00 -1.32 6.67
C THR A 215 22.79 -0.03 6.84
N VAL A 216 23.76 -0.02 7.74
CA VAL A 216 24.65 1.14 7.94
C VAL A 216 25.80 1.09 6.95
N LYS A 217 25.97 2.16 6.17
CA LYS A 217 27.08 2.35 5.23
C LYS A 217 27.99 3.49 5.72
N LYS A 218 29.25 3.18 5.95
CA LYS A 218 30.26 4.19 6.29
C LYS A 218 31.04 4.60 5.03
N THR A 219 31.00 5.89 4.73
CA THR A 219 31.81 6.50 3.66
C THR A 219 32.77 7.51 4.26
N GLN A 220 33.77 7.99 3.49
CA GLN A 220 34.68 9.01 4.00
C GLN A 220 33.90 10.27 4.40
N GLY A 221 33.74 10.49 5.71
CA GLY A 221 33.12 11.69 6.28
C GLY A 221 31.62 11.63 6.57
N SER A 222 30.93 10.51 6.30
CA SER A 222 29.49 10.37 6.63
C SER A 222 29.11 8.92 6.94
N VAL A 223 28.13 8.76 7.83
CA VAL A 223 27.46 7.48 8.11
C VAL A 223 26.07 7.56 7.52
N MET A 224 25.67 6.54 6.80
CA MET A 224 24.41 6.50 6.06
C MET A 224 23.58 5.31 6.50
N ALA A 225 22.29 5.51 6.71
CA ALA A 225 21.27 4.48 6.90
C ALA A 225 20.62 4.13 5.56
N GLU A 226 20.70 2.88 5.15
CA GLU A 226 20.07 2.40 3.92
C GLU A 226 19.01 1.37 4.23
N PHE A 227 17.84 1.51 3.60
CA PHE A 227 16.73 0.57 3.72
C PHE A 227 15.96 0.44 2.41
N VAL A 228 15.23 -0.67 2.26
CA VAL A 228 14.37 -0.92 1.10
C VAL A 228 12.93 -0.63 1.47
N ASN A 229 12.36 0.39 0.83
CA ASN A 229 10.95 0.73 0.96
C ASN A 229 10.14 0.05 -0.15
N LYS A 230 9.08 -0.66 0.22
CA LYS A 230 8.20 -1.40 -0.71
C LYS A 230 6.71 -1.09 -0.52
N ASP A 231 6.36 -0.25 0.45
CA ASP A 231 4.98 -0.04 0.88
C ASP A 231 4.50 1.41 0.66
N GLY A 232 5.10 2.13 -0.30
CA GLY A 232 4.74 3.52 -0.63
C GLY A 232 5.50 4.55 0.19
N PHE A 233 5.00 5.78 0.25
CA PHE A 233 5.65 6.92 0.90
C PHE A 233 4.69 7.62 1.85
N SER A 234 5.15 7.91 3.05
CA SER A 234 4.45 8.63 4.10
C SER A 234 5.41 8.97 5.23
N THR A 235 5.02 8.81 6.48
CA THR A 235 5.86 9.08 7.64
C THR A 235 6.77 7.89 7.96
N PHE A 236 8.06 8.15 8.07
CA PHE A 236 9.10 7.20 8.43
C PHE A 236 9.76 7.64 9.73
N GLU A 237 9.93 6.70 10.64
CA GLU A 237 10.68 6.91 11.87
C GLU A 237 11.93 6.05 11.86
N LEU A 238 13.09 6.68 11.96
CA LEU A 238 14.36 6.00 12.16
C LEU A 238 14.59 5.83 13.66
N LEU A 239 14.80 4.62 14.09
CA LEU A 239 15.02 4.27 15.50
C LEU A 239 16.05 3.16 15.66
N SER A 240 16.66 3.07 16.85
CA SER A 240 17.43 1.91 17.28
C SER A 240 16.60 1.15 18.31
N ASP A 241 16.45 -0.15 18.12
CA ASP A 241 15.67 -1.02 19.00
C ASP A 241 16.37 -2.36 19.15
N SER A 242 16.99 -2.55 20.29
CA SER A 242 17.78 -3.76 20.60
C SER A 242 16.95 -4.89 21.19
N ARG A 243 15.62 -4.69 21.37
CA ARG A 243 14.74 -5.72 21.93
C ARG A 243 14.76 -6.97 21.04
N LYS A 244 15.11 -8.08 21.67
CA LYS A 244 15.19 -9.39 21.00
C LYS A 244 15.06 -10.50 22.03
N GLY A 245 14.72 -11.68 21.56
CA GLY A 245 14.72 -12.86 22.43
C GLY A 245 14.20 -14.09 21.74
N THR A 246 14.23 -15.18 22.47
CA THR A 246 13.88 -16.52 21.97
C THR A 246 12.65 -17.04 22.68
N VAL A 247 11.68 -17.51 21.91
CA VAL A 247 10.53 -18.24 22.41
C VAL A 247 10.77 -19.73 22.20
N ALA A 248 10.75 -20.49 23.30
CA ALA A 248 10.75 -21.95 23.29
C ALA A 248 9.28 -22.42 23.30
N PHE A 249 8.84 -22.93 22.18
CA PHE A 249 7.48 -23.45 21.99
C PHE A 249 7.39 -24.90 22.39
N ASP A 250 6.34 -25.27 23.09
CA ASP A 250 6.03 -26.67 23.41
C ASP A 250 5.48 -27.44 22.18
N ASN A 251 4.99 -28.67 22.41
CA ASN A 251 4.41 -29.52 21.36
C ASN A 251 5.31 -29.78 20.14
N GLY A 252 6.64 -29.77 20.32
CA GLY A 252 7.58 -30.14 19.27
C GLY A 252 7.86 -29.06 18.24
N VAL A 253 7.38 -27.83 18.45
CA VAL A 253 7.64 -26.70 17.55
C VAL A 253 9.08 -26.21 17.61
N GLY A 254 9.72 -26.30 18.79
CA GLY A 254 11.10 -25.90 19.01
C GLY A 254 11.26 -24.42 19.36
N GLU A 255 12.44 -23.88 19.10
CA GLU A 255 12.78 -22.50 19.47
C GLU A 255 12.82 -21.59 18.25
N ARG A 256 12.41 -20.34 18.45
CA ARG A 256 12.55 -19.27 17.44
C ARG A 256 12.92 -17.96 18.10
N SER A 257 13.84 -17.24 17.46
CA SER A 257 14.26 -15.92 17.89
C SER A 257 13.49 -14.84 17.14
N TYR A 258 13.19 -13.76 17.85
CA TYR A 258 12.41 -12.63 17.34
C TYR A 258 13.11 -11.31 17.67
N THR A 259 13.00 -10.40 16.75
CA THR A 259 13.41 -8.99 16.84
C THR A 259 12.30 -8.12 16.28
N LEU A 260 12.51 -6.82 16.19
CA LEU A 260 11.58 -5.89 15.55
C LEU A 260 11.33 -6.23 14.06
N GLU A 261 12.26 -6.90 13.39
CA GLU A 261 12.12 -7.32 11.98
C GLU A 261 10.93 -8.26 11.74
N GLN A 262 10.59 -9.08 12.75
CA GLN A 262 9.47 -10.01 12.67
C GLN A 262 8.16 -9.43 13.21
N MET A 263 8.06 -8.11 13.40
CA MET A 263 6.81 -7.48 13.86
C MET A 263 5.62 -7.88 12.99
N ASP A 264 4.50 -8.15 13.61
CA ASP A 264 3.25 -8.66 13.01
C ASP A 264 3.35 -10.06 12.36
N ALA A 265 4.52 -10.68 12.36
CA ALA A 265 4.64 -12.05 11.88
C ALA A 265 3.81 -13.02 12.74
N ALA A 266 3.10 -13.93 12.08
CA ALA A 266 2.37 -14.98 12.78
C ALA A 266 3.33 -15.91 13.54
N LEU A 267 3.01 -16.20 14.79
CA LEU A 267 3.68 -17.24 15.54
C LEU A 267 3.34 -18.62 14.96
N PRO A 268 4.21 -19.64 15.13
CA PRO A 268 3.96 -20.97 14.61
C PRO A 268 2.63 -21.54 15.15
N THR A 269 2.02 -22.43 14.42
CA THR A 269 0.76 -23.09 14.82
C THR A 269 1.01 -24.56 15.16
N VAL A 270 0.15 -25.12 15.99
CA VAL A 270 0.13 -26.53 16.33
C VAL A 270 -1.16 -27.17 15.82
N SER A 271 -1.04 -28.30 15.15
CA SER A 271 -2.19 -29.14 14.77
C SER A 271 -2.32 -30.29 15.73
N LYS A 272 -3.52 -30.51 16.26
CA LYS A 272 -3.86 -31.67 17.10
C LYS A 272 -5.27 -32.11 16.76
N ASP A 273 -5.46 -33.41 16.51
CA ASP A 273 -6.76 -33.97 16.18
C ASP A 273 -7.79 -33.65 17.27
N GLY A 274 -8.98 -33.20 16.86
CA GLY A 274 -10.05 -32.84 17.76
C GLY A 274 -9.82 -31.58 18.59
N ALA A 275 -8.85 -30.74 18.21
CA ALA A 275 -8.58 -29.46 18.89
C ALA A 275 -8.32 -28.31 17.92
N VAL A 276 -8.73 -27.12 18.34
CA VAL A 276 -8.46 -25.85 17.62
C VAL A 276 -7.36 -25.09 18.36
N PHE A 277 -6.29 -24.76 17.65
CA PHE A 277 -5.22 -23.93 18.17
C PHE A 277 -5.66 -22.47 18.28
N LYS A 278 -5.49 -21.87 19.47
CA LYS A 278 -5.89 -20.49 19.77
C LYS A 278 -4.72 -19.50 19.82
N GLY A 279 -3.52 -20.00 20.07
CA GLY A 279 -2.33 -19.20 20.22
C GLY A 279 -1.39 -19.75 21.29
N TRP A 280 -0.38 -18.96 21.61
CA TRP A 280 0.64 -19.29 22.58
C TRP A 280 0.48 -18.50 23.86
N LYS A 281 0.39 -19.18 25.00
CA LYS A 281 0.39 -18.55 26.32
C LYS A 281 1.83 -18.36 26.80
N ILE A 282 2.23 -17.10 26.98
CA ILE A 282 3.54 -16.68 27.48
C ILE A 282 3.31 -15.75 28.67
N ASN A 283 3.84 -16.08 29.83
CA ASN A 283 3.66 -15.31 31.08
C ASN A 283 2.19 -14.95 31.38
N GLY A 284 1.25 -15.87 31.04
CA GLY A 284 -0.17 -15.67 31.28
C GLY A 284 -0.93 -15.00 30.14
N THR A 285 -0.28 -14.34 29.22
CA THR A 285 -0.87 -13.64 28.07
C THR A 285 -0.87 -14.52 26.83
N LEU A 286 -1.94 -14.41 26.02
CA LEU A 286 -2.09 -15.15 24.77
C LEU A 286 -1.54 -14.32 23.59
N TYR A 287 -0.66 -14.93 22.79
CA TYR A 287 -0.06 -14.35 21.61
C TYR A 287 -0.33 -15.22 20.37
N THR A 288 -0.64 -14.59 19.24
CA THR A 288 -0.78 -15.23 17.93
C THR A 288 0.20 -14.66 16.91
N THR A 289 0.71 -13.47 17.17
CA THR A 289 1.69 -12.74 16.35
C THR A 289 2.79 -12.16 17.22
N VAL A 290 3.89 -11.79 16.62
CA VAL A 290 4.92 -10.96 17.25
C VAL A 290 4.37 -9.53 17.35
N ASN A 291 4.41 -8.94 18.53
CA ASN A 291 3.98 -7.56 18.77
C ASN A 291 4.89 -6.89 19.80
N GLU A 292 4.71 -5.60 20.01
CA GLU A 292 5.48 -4.79 20.96
C GLU A 292 5.51 -5.44 22.36
N ALA A 293 4.35 -5.88 22.85
CA ALA A 293 4.25 -6.49 24.17
C ALA A 293 5.04 -7.81 24.28
N LEU A 294 5.07 -8.63 23.22
CA LEU A 294 5.88 -9.82 23.20
C LEU A 294 7.38 -9.49 23.20
N LEU A 295 7.80 -8.49 22.43
CA LEU A 295 9.21 -8.06 22.40
C LEU A 295 9.64 -7.51 23.75
N ASP A 296 8.79 -6.74 24.45
CA ASP A 296 9.06 -6.27 25.81
C ASP A 296 9.23 -7.44 26.80
N VAL A 297 8.36 -8.45 26.70
CA VAL A 297 8.46 -9.66 27.53
C VAL A 297 9.75 -10.43 27.27
N LEU A 298 10.16 -10.52 25.99
CA LEU A 298 11.42 -11.17 25.60
C LEU A 298 12.64 -10.43 26.10
N ASP A 299 12.64 -9.11 25.96
CA ASP A 299 13.75 -8.27 26.38
C ASP A 299 13.97 -8.27 27.90
N GLN A 300 12.87 -8.30 28.67
CA GLN A 300 12.89 -8.32 30.13
C GLN A 300 13.16 -9.72 30.72
N ALA A 301 13.04 -10.77 29.92
CA ALA A 301 13.24 -12.12 30.39
C ALA A 301 14.72 -12.43 30.67
N GLU A 302 14.98 -13.23 31.69
CA GLU A 302 16.32 -13.71 31.98
C GLU A 302 16.91 -14.48 30.80
N GLY A 303 18.06 -14.07 30.32
CA GLY A 303 18.71 -14.61 29.13
C GLY A 303 17.91 -14.38 27.84
N HIS A 304 17.00 -13.40 27.82
CA HIS A 304 16.13 -13.09 26.69
C HIS A 304 15.38 -14.32 26.15
N ARG A 305 14.91 -15.20 27.05
CA ARG A 305 14.28 -16.45 26.68
C ARG A 305 13.02 -16.70 27.50
N VAL A 306 11.93 -17.05 26.82
CA VAL A 306 10.65 -17.41 27.43
C VAL A 306 10.15 -18.76 26.91
N THR A 307 9.26 -19.41 27.66
CA THR A 307 8.56 -20.61 27.22
C THR A 307 7.13 -20.27 26.83
N ALA A 308 6.66 -20.89 25.76
CA ALA A 308 5.31 -20.72 25.25
C ALA A 308 4.55 -22.06 25.34
N GLN A 309 3.35 -22.02 25.88
CA GLN A 309 2.46 -23.16 25.95
C GLN A 309 1.33 -23.02 24.93
N ALA A 310 1.10 -24.04 24.12
CA ALA A 310 0.01 -24.05 23.16
C ALA A 310 -1.34 -24.04 23.87
N VAL A 311 -2.21 -23.14 23.50
CA VAL A 311 -3.61 -23.12 23.94
C VAL A 311 -4.45 -23.80 22.87
N LEU A 312 -5.03 -24.94 23.25
CA LEU A 312 -5.84 -25.79 22.39
C LEU A 312 -7.23 -25.94 23.00
N GLU A 313 -8.28 -25.65 22.23
CA GLU A 313 -9.68 -25.91 22.60
C GLU A 313 -10.18 -27.18 21.92
N SER A 314 -10.86 -28.04 22.66
CA SER A 314 -11.47 -29.27 22.11
C SER A 314 -12.55 -28.91 21.09
N SER A 315 -12.43 -29.43 19.86
CA SER A 315 -13.51 -29.40 18.88
C SER A 315 -14.48 -30.57 19.15
N SER A 316 -15.23 -30.52 20.25
CA SER A 316 -16.35 -31.44 20.42
C SER A 316 -17.45 -31.09 19.43
N PRO A 317 -17.98 -32.03 18.63
CA PRO A 317 -19.19 -31.77 17.86
C PRO A 317 -20.30 -31.45 18.86
N ALA A 318 -20.93 -30.31 18.76
CA ALA A 318 -22.18 -30.05 19.45
C ALA A 318 -23.18 -31.11 18.95
N THR A 319 -23.56 -32.04 19.81
CA THR A 319 -24.74 -32.88 19.59
C THR A 319 -25.94 -31.96 19.37
N PRO A 320 -26.73 -32.15 18.31
CA PRO A 320 -27.93 -31.35 18.14
C PRO A 320 -28.91 -31.77 19.22
N ASP A 321 -29.07 -30.93 20.24
CA ASP A 321 -30.15 -31.05 21.19
C ASP A 321 -31.46 -30.74 20.50
N ASN A 322 -32.32 -31.74 20.44
CA ASN A 322 -33.69 -31.69 19.97
C ASN A 322 -34.50 -30.75 20.89
N PRO A 323 -35.32 -29.84 20.38
CA PRO A 323 -36.08 -28.96 21.25
C PRO A 323 -37.19 -29.72 21.96
N LYS A 324 -37.08 -29.86 23.27
CA LYS A 324 -38.22 -30.12 24.12
C LYS A 324 -38.87 -28.80 24.49
N GLU A 325 -40.08 -28.61 24.01
CA GLU A 325 -41.04 -27.67 24.61
C GLU A 325 -41.22 -28.00 26.10
N ASP A 326 -41.02 -27.05 26.97
CA ASP A 326 -41.89 -26.92 28.12
C ASP A 326 -41.92 -25.47 28.65
N SER A 327 -43.12 -25.03 28.88
CA SER A 327 -43.50 -23.75 29.43
C SER A 327 -43.35 -23.78 30.96
N SER A 328 -42.70 -22.75 31.54
CA SER A 328 -43.24 -22.11 32.76
C SER A 328 -42.44 -20.86 33.16
N SER A 329 -43.20 -19.89 33.52
CA SER A 329 -42.89 -18.61 34.11
C SER A 329 -42.05 -18.69 35.38
N GLY A 330 -41.05 -17.80 35.51
CA GLY A 330 -40.32 -17.58 36.75
C GLY A 330 -39.51 -16.28 36.70
N SER A 331 -40.08 -15.26 37.32
CA SER A 331 -39.42 -13.97 37.64
C SER A 331 -38.22 -14.21 38.56
N GLY A 332 -37.08 -13.60 38.22
CA GLY A 332 -35.88 -13.58 39.08
C GLY A 332 -34.85 -12.61 38.52
N SER A 333 -34.85 -11.41 39.09
CA SER A 333 -33.78 -10.45 39.03
C SER A 333 -32.53 -11.07 39.64
N ASP A 334 -31.42 -11.10 38.89
CA ASP A 334 -30.10 -10.81 39.49
C ASP A 334 -29.09 -10.50 38.37
N GLY A 335 -28.39 -9.40 38.55
CA GLY A 335 -27.43 -8.90 37.66
C GLY A 335 -26.15 -9.75 37.62
N ASP A 336 -25.97 -10.44 36.53
CA ASP A 336 -24.67 -11.00 36.17
C ASP A 336 -24.18 -10.24 34.91
N THR A 337 -23.33 -9.27 35.16
CA THR A 337 -22.61 -8.58 34.09
C THR A 337 -21.57 -9.56 33.55
N ASP A 338 -21.96 -10.29 32.53
CA ASP A 338 -21.07 -11.15 31.75
C ASP A 338 -20.05 -10.25 31.01
N TRP A 339 -18.85 -10.12 31.60
CA TRP A 339 -17.73 -9.28 31.12
C TRP A 339 -17.03 -9.86 29.90
N ASN A 340 -17.56 -10.95 29.30
CA ASN A 340 -16.89 -11.71 28.26
C ASN A 340 -17.58 -11.64 26.88
N VAL A 341 -18.51 -10.70 26.68
CA VAL A 341 -19.17 -10.53 25.39
C VAL A 341 -18.38 -9.55 24.53
N THR A 342 -17.81 -10.03 23.42
CA THR A 342 -17.18 -9.20 22.39
C THR A 342 -18.19 -8.20 21.86
N ARG A 343 -17.87 -6.89 21.91
CA ARG A 343 -18.74 -5.81 21.43
C ARG A 343 -17.97 -4.82 20.60
N ASN A 344 -18.60 -4.32 19.53
CA ASN A 344 -18.01 -3.36 18.58
C ASN A 344 -16.61 -3.79 18.10
N ALA A 345 -16.45 -5.06 17.81
CA ALA A 345 -15.14 -5.64 17.49
C ALA A 345 -15.20 -6.66 16.36
N TRP A 346 -14.12 -6.74 15.63
CA TRP A 346 -13.89 -7.74 14.64
C TRP A 346 -13.34 -9.03 15.25
N GLU A 347 -13.80 -10.14 14.74
CA GLU A 347 -13.27 -11.48 15.06
C GLU A 347 -12.90 -12.21 13.76
N THR A 348 -11.80 -12.94 13.80
CA THR A 348 -11.43 -13.86 12.71
C THR A 348 -11.70 -15.30 13.12
N LYS A 349 -12.21 -16.09 12.18
CA LYS A 349 -12.32 -17.53 12.32
C LYS A 349 -11.73 -18.25 11.11
N ASN A 350 -11.02 -19.32 11.37
CA ASN A 350 -10.62 -20.25 10.31
C ASN A 350 -11.77 -21.20 10.03
N VAL A 351 -12.32 -21.14 8.83
CA VAL A 351 -13.40 -22.01 8.37
C VAL A 351 -12.85 -22.80 7.19
N ASN A 352 -12.66 -24.10 7.38
CA ASN A 352 -12.13 -25.01 6.34
C ASN A 352 -10.79 -24.54 5.73
N GLY A 353 -9.88 -24.03 6.55
CA GLY A 353 -8.57 -23.54 6.10
C GLY A 353 -8.57 -22.09 5.61
N VAL A 354 -9.72 -21.44 5.52
CA VAL A 354 -9.86 -20.04 5.11
C VAL A 354 -10.16 -19.16 6.32
N VAL A 355 -9.36 -18.11 6.50
CA VAL A 355 -9.63 -17.10 7.55
C VAL A 355 -10.80 -16.24 7.09
N ARG A 356 -11.89 -16.25 7.85
CA ARG A 356 -13.08 -15.44 7.62
C ARG A 356 -13.31 -14.47 8.77
N TRP A 357 -13.85 -13.29 8.47
CA TRP A 357 -14.08 -12.21 9.41
C TRP A 357 -15.53 -12.13 9.83
N ARG A 358 -15.76 -11.80 11.13
CA ARG A 358 -17.05 -11.48 11.72
C ARG A 358 -16.96 -10.14 12.45
N TYR A 359 -18.10 -9.52 12.64
CA TYR A 359 -18.21 -8.33 13.46
C TYR A 359 -19.33 -8.47 14.49
N TYR A 360 -19.03 -8.11 15.73
CA TYR A 360 -20.01 -8.08 16.81
C TYR A 360 -20.46 -6.65 17.05
N GLY A 361 -21.77 -6.42 17.10
CA GLY A 361 -22.37 -5.13 17.39
C GLY A 361 -22.23 -4.70 18.85
N SER A 362 -22.75 -3.52 19.18
CA SER A 362 -22.78 -3.00 20.54
C SER A 362 -23.60 -3.85 21.51
N ASP A 363 -24.50 -4.65 20.99
CA ASP A 363 -25.32 -5.61 21.72
C ASP A 363 -24.60 -6.96 21.98
N GLY A 364 -23.36 -7.11 21.50
CA GLY A 364 -22.59 -8.34 21.58
C GLY A 364 -23.05 -9.46 20.65
N ARG A 365 -23.97 -9.17 19.73
CA ARG A 365 -24.42 -10.13 18.73
C ARG A 365 -23.61 -10.04 17.45
N CYS A 366 -23.34 -11.17 16.84
CA CYS A 366 -22.71 -11.22 15.53
C CYS A 366 -23.64 -10.61 14.48
N VAL A 367 -23.11 -9.67 13.70
CA VAL A 367 -23.84 -9.09 12.55
C VAL A 367 -24.00 -10.18 11.50
N SER A 368 -25.21 -10.40 11.01
CA SER A 368 -25.51 -11.39 9.97
C SER A 368 -26.63 -10.89 9.06
N ASN A 369 -26.57 -11.32 7.80
CA ASN A 369 -27.51 -10.97 6.73
C ASN A 369 -27.82 -9.47 6.67
N ALA A 370 -26.77 -8.63 6.70
CA ALA A 370 -26.91 -7.19 6.82
C ALA A 370 -25.71 -6.42 6.29
N TRP A 371 -26.00 -5.24 5.75
CA TRP A 371 -25.00 -4.21 5.50
C TRP A 371 -24.67 -3.48 6.80
N LYS A 372 -23.39 -3.21 7.01
CA LYS A 372 -22.91 -2.43 8.15
C LYS A 372 -21.84 -1.45 7.73
N GLN A 373 -22.00 -0.20 8.12
CA GLN A 373 -20.94 0.79 7.97
C GLN A 373 -20.03 0.76 9.20
N LEU A 374 -18.75 0.46 8.98
CA LEU A 374 -17.77 0.29 10.03
C LEU A 374 -16.53 1.12 9.74
N PRO A 375 -15.89 1.65 10.79
CA PRO A 375 -14.65 2.38 10.62
C PRO A 375 -13.52 1.42 10.23
N TYR A 376 -12.80 1.80 9.22
CA TYR A 376 -11.50 1.26 8.94
C TYR A 376 -10.53 2.44 8.87
N LYS A 377 -9.69 2.55 9.90
CA LYS A 377 -8.90 3.75 10.18
C LYS A 377 -9.82 4.97 10.37
N GLU A 378 -9.56 6.08 9.72
CA GLU A 378 -10.35 7.32 9.83
C GLU A 378 -11.54 7.38 8.85
N THR A 379 -11.73 6.34 8.03
CA THR A 379 -12.77 6.32 6.99
C THR A 379 -13.81 5.25 7.28
N MET A 380 -15.08 5.60 7.09
CA MET A 380 -16.19 4.68 7.20
C MET A 380 -16.44 3.95 5.88
N PHE A 381 -16.39 2.63 5.91
CA PHE A 381 -16.66 1.77 4.76
C PHE A 381 -17.88 0.90 4.98
N TRP A 382 -18.55 0.53 3.90
CA TRP A 382 -19.63 -0.44 3.93
C TRP A 382 -19.08 -1.85 3.76
N TYR A 383 -19.60 -2.75 4.60
CA TYR A 383 -19.35 -4.18 4.59
C TYR A 383 -20.69 -4.91 4.55
N HIS A 384 -20.71 -6.09 3.93
CA HIS A 384 -21.85 -7.00 4.03
C HIS A 384 -21.45 -8.25 4.81
N PHE A 385 -22.38 -8.75 5.61
CA PHE A 385 -22.23 -9.99 6.36
C PHE A 385 -23.31 -10.97 5.93
N GLY A 386 -22.92 -12.16 5.51
CA GLY A 386 -23.82 -13.21 5.09
C GLY A 386 -24.70 -13.75 6.21
N ALA A 387 -25.65 -14.62 5.87
CA ALA A 387 -26.52 -15.28 6.86
C ALA A 387 -25.73 -16.12 7.88
N ASP A 388 -24.56 -16.59 7.52
CA ASP A 388 -23.62 -17.31 8.38
C ASP A 388 -22.82 -16.39 9.34
N GLY A 389 -23.06 -15.07 9.27
CA GLY A 389 -22.41 -14.06 10.09
C GLY A 389 -20.97 -13.73 9.69
N TYR A 390 -20.49 -14.24 8.55
CA TYR A 390 -19.17 -13.90 8.04
C TYR A 390 -19.25 -12.75 7.02
N MET A 391 -18.21 -11.95 7.01
CA MET A 391 -18.02 -10.87 6.02
C MET A 391 -17.90 -11.47 4.63
N ASP A 392 -18.69 -10.95 3.69
CA ASP A 392 -18.62 -11.31 2.29
C ASP A 392 -17.47 -10.60 1.57
N THR A 393 -16.96 -11.24 0.52
CA THR A 393 -15.90 -10.72 -0.36
C THR A 393 -16.15 -11.12 -1.80
N GLY A 394 -15.64 -10.35 -2.75
CA GLY A 394 -15.86 -10.57 -4.17
C GLY A 394 -17.23 -10.09 -4.63
N TRP A 395 -17.74 -10.69 -5.71
CA TRP A 395 -19.07 -10.36 -6.23
C TRP A 395 -20.17 -10.89 -5.30
N PHE A 396 -21.07 -10.02 -4.93
CA PHE A 396 -22.20 -10.29 -4.06
C PHE A 396 -23.49 -9.76 -4.67
N LYS A 397 -24.54 -10.58 -4.74
CA LYS A 397 -25.88 -10.18 -5.16
C LYS A 397 -26.76 -10.04 -3.95
N ASP A 398 -27.22 -8.81 -3.69
CA ASP A 398 -28.08 -8.51 -2.54
C ASP A 398 -29.55 -8.84 -2.80
N ALA A 399 -30.34 -8.81 -1.75
CA ALA A 399 -31.80 -9.02 -1.78
C ALA A 399 -32.54 -7.97 -2.62
N ASP A 400 -31.96 -6.80 -2.83
CA ASP A 400 -32.47 -5.76 -3.74
C ASP A 400 -32.32 -6.14 -5.24
N GLY A 401 -31.61 -7.24 -5.53
CA GLY A 401 -31.34 -7.74 -6.88
C GLY A 401 -30.12 -7.12 -7.55
N ASN A 402 -29.47 -6.16 -6.92
CA ASN A 402 -28.27 -5.51 -7.44
C ASN A 402 -26.99 -6.31 -7.11
N TRP A 403 -25.99 -6.17 -7.97
CA TRP A 403 -24.66 -6.72 -7.74
C TRP A 403 -23.75 -5.67 -7.12
N TYR A 404 -22.99 -6.09 -6.12
CA TYR A 404 -21.97 -5.31 -5.43
C TYR A 404 -20.65 -6.04 -5.49
N TYR A 405 -19.54 -5.30 -5.36
CA TYR A 405 -18.22 -5.90 -5.26
C TYR A 405 -17.55 -5.51 -3.95
N LEU A 406 -17.23 -6.51 -3.16
CA LEU A 406 -16.57 -6.38 -1.86
C LEU A 406 -15.12 -6.80 -2.01
N ASP A 407 -14.18 -5.97 -1.60
CA ASP A 407 -12.75 -6.18 -1.82
C ASP A 407 -12.29 -7.57 -1.35
N PRO A 408 -11.84 -8.47 -2.25
CA PRO A 408 -11.38 -9.79 -1.84
C PRO A 408 -9.94 -9.81 -1.32
N VAL A 409 -9.19 -8.70 -1.54
CA VAL A 409 -7.75 -8.67 -1.24
C VAL A 409 -7.51 -8.42 0.24
N SER A 410 -6.73 -9.31 0.86
CA SER A 410 -6.36 -9.21 2.27
C SER A 410 -5.21 -8.22 2.48
N ASP A 411 -5.40 -6.97 2.05
CA ASP A 411 -4.45 -5.86 2.21
C ASP A 411 -4.86 -4.88 3.32
N GLY A 412 -5.84 -5.27 4.11
CA GLY A 412 -6.46 -4.48 5.17
C GLY A 412 -7.72 -3.73 4.76
N ALA A 413 -8.04 -3.64 3.46
CA ALA A 413 -9.33 -3.14 2.96
C ALA A 413 -10.31 -4.27 2.61
N GLN A 414 -9.97 -5.53 2.93
CA GLN A 414 -10.78 -6.70 2.63
C GLN A 414 -12.23 -6.53 3.12
N GLY A 415 -13.18 -6.86 2.26
CA GLY A 415 -14.61 -6.74 2.53
C GLY A 415 -15.20 -5.35 2.32
N THR A 416 -14.41 -4.32 2.04
CA THR A 416 -14.93 -2.98 1.77
C THR A 416 -15.66 -2.94 0.43
N MET A 417 -16.84 -2.31 0.42
CA MET A 417 -17.63 -2.10 -0.80
C MET A 417 -16.90 -1.15 -1.75
N LYS A 418 -16.68 -1.59 -2.98
CA LYS A 418 -16.07 -0.79 -4.05
C LYS A 418 -17.09 0.11 -4.74
N THR A 419 -16.61 1.22 -5.30
CA THR A 419 -17.38 2.17 -6.12
C THR A 419 -16.54 2.67 -7.28
N GLY A 420 -17.17 3.16 -8.35
CA GLY A 420 -16.50 3.62 -9.56
C GLY A 420 -16.13 2.47 -10.49
N TRP A 421 -15.14 2.70 -11.34
CA TRP A 421 -14.69 1.69 -12.28
C TRP A 421 -13.88 0.58 -11.57
N LEU A 422 -14.25 -0.65 -11.86
CA LEU A 422 -13.60 -1.86 -11.37
C LEU A 422 -13.19 -2.73 -12.56
N LYS A 423 -11.95 -3.17 -12.58
CA LYS A 423 -11.50 -4.25 -13.47
C LYS A 423 -11.40 -5.52 -12.65
N ASP A 424 -12.20 -6.51 -12.99
CA ASP A 424 -12.20 -7.81 -12.32
C ASP A 424 -11.04 -8.71 -12.81
N ALA A 425 -10.81 -9.80 -12.08
CA ALA A 425 -9.80 -10.80 -12.41
C ALA A 425 -9.93 -11.40 -13.82
N ASP A 426 -11.16 -11.47 -14.34
CA ASP A 426 -11.48 -11.91 -15.70
C ASP A 426 -11.07 -10.89 -16.79
N GLY A 427 -10.60 -9.69 -16.39
CA GLY A 427 -10.22 -8.62 -17.27
C GLY A 427 -11.37 -7.74 -17.76
N ASN A 428 -12.59 -8.00 -17.35
CA ASN A 428 -13.77 -7.20 -17.67
C ASN A 428 -13.86 -5.94 -16.81
N TRP A 429 -14.43 -4.87 -17.39
CA TRP A 429 -14.68 -3.64 -16.69
C TRP A 429 -16.14 -3.54 -16.25
N TYR A 430 -16.32 -3.13 -15.00
CA TYR A 430 -17.61 -2.91 -14.37
C TYR A 430 -17.66 -1.51 -13.77
N TYR A 431 -18.83 -0.88 -13.76
CA TYR A 431 -19.02 0.40 -13.10
C TYR A 431 -19.96 0.26 -11.91
N LEU A 432 -19.44 0.59 -10.73
CA LEU A 432 -20.15 0.51 -9.46
C LEU A 432 -20.57 1.93 -9.05
N ASN A 433 -21.85 2.16 -8.78
CA ASN A 433 -22.40 3.48 -8.51
C ASN A 433 -21.64 4.21 -7.38
N PRO A 434 -20.96 5.34 -7.64
CA PRO A 434 -20.27 6.09 -6.59
C PRO A 434 -21.21 7.04 -5.82
N VAL A 435 -22.41 7.29 -6.35
CA VAL A 435 -23.35 8.29 -5.81
C VAL A 435 -24.14 7.73 -4.64
N SER A 436 -24.29 8.52 -3.58
CA SER A 436 -25.09 8.15 -2.39
C SER A 436 -26.57 8.45 -2.63
N ASP A 437 -27.20 7.71 -3.55
CA ASP A 437 -28.62 7.83 -3.96
C ASP A 437 -29.50 6.64 -3.48
N GLY A 438 -28.99 5.86 -2.54
CA GLY A 438 -29.63 4.63 -2.07
C GLY A 438 -29.15 3.38 -2.82
N THR A 439 -28.43 3.53 -3.94
CA THR A 439 -27.85 2.43 -4.73
C THR A 439 -26.32 2.51 -4.83
N ARG A 440 -25.69 3.21 -3.90
CA ARG A 440 -24.23 3.34 -3.88
C ARG A 440 -23.57 1.96 -3.80
N GLY A 441 -22.60 1.72 -4.67
CA GLY A 441 -21.89 0.44 -4.80
C GLY A 441 -22.57 -0.55 -5.74
N ALA A 442 -23.85 -0.33 -6.13
CA ALA A 442 -24.56 -1.20 -7.06
C ALA A 442 -23.93 -1.13 -8.47
N MET A 443 -23.74 -2.28 -9.08
CA MET A 443 -23.26 -2.39 -10.46
C MET A 443 -24.29 -1.77 -11.42
N LYS A 444 -23.86 -0.81 -12.21
CA LYS A 444 -24.69 -0.23 -13.27
C LYS A 444 -24.66 -1.11 -14.51
N THR A 445 -25.81 -1.22 -15.16
CA THR A 445 -25.99 -1.95 -16.42
C THR A 445 -26.58 -1.03 -17.48
N GLY A 446 -26.24 -1.27 -18.74
CA GLY A 446 -26.71 -0.45 -19.88
C GLY A 446 -25.72 0.67 -20.20
N TRP A 447 -26.20 1.68 -20.92
CA TRP A 447 -25.38 2.82 -21.31
C TRP A 447 -25.13 3.75 -20.12
N LEU A 448 -23.87 4.04 -19.85
CA LEU A 448 -23.48 5.05 -18.88
C LEU A 448 -23.20 6.34 -19.64
N LYS A 449 -23.84 7.43 -19.22
CA LYS A 449 -23.39 8.77 -19.62
C LYS A 449 -22.21 9.14 -18.72
N ASP A 450 -21.10 9.46 -19.34
CA ASP A 450 -19.98 10.03 -18.59
C ASP A 450 -20.22 11.50 -18.23
N ALA A 451 -19.27 12.12 -17.55
CA ALA A 451 -19.38 13.51 -17.10
C ALA A 451 -19.56 14.51 -18.27
N ASP A 452 -19.21 14.12 -19.50
CA ASP A 452 -19.27 14.93 -20.70
C ASP A 452 -20.61 14.76 -21.44
N GLY A 453 -21.45 13.81 -20.99
CA GLY A 453 -22.78 13.55 -21.56
C GLY A 453 -22.80 12.68 -22.81
N SER A 454 -21.68 12.05 -23.18
CA SER A 454 -21.56 11.09 -24.28
C SER A 454 -21.84 9.65 -23.86
#